data_04104f56ff8c230d0e5d53b9f76285cc
#
_entry.id   04104f56ff8c230d0e5d53b9f76285cc
#
_cell.length_a   1.000
_cell.length_b   1.000
_cell.length_c   1.000
_cell.angle_alpha   90.00
_cell.angle_beta   90.00
_cell.angle_gamma   90.00
#
_symmetry.space_group_name_H-M   'P 1'
#
loop_
_entity.id
_entity.type
_entity.pdbx_description
1 polymer ?
#
loop_
_entity_poly.entity_id
_entity_poly.type
_entity_poly.pdbx_seq_one_letter_code
_entity_poly.pdbx_strand_id
1 'polypeptide(L)'
;MKYIISLLCFLFTAEIVFSQNLNADSIFQKIDAANGDTSKLNKIFNSTGNLAEIDPILDMKIAQKLLMQYEKLGDKKNIAFVLANIAYDYRAFGNTTKAMEYAFKSLEVAEEIGIDTIITPAKFTLGHIYKDQGNYQKTIELYKSVEKIWITHNNNTGLSLVYMNMGQVYLFSNKIDSALMYEQHAYELSTRFNFKDYMCSILRVLGSIHGKMNNQSLALSYFDLSIQEAKRINSTRFESESYTALAEYFTDIKQKDSSLYYAKKAIDVIKNTAFSTKSIKPAKLLLEIYLKSNSDSALKYSEIYRIANDSLFSAKIIQQTQLMSFENELRLQQIASEKKQQEEQRKQNLQFALIALGIVSFIIIYLLLSRSFITNTRMVEFFGIIALLIVFEFLNLLLHPFLERITNHSPVLMLLLLVGIAALLVPLHHRIEKWATKILVEKNKKIRLAAAKRTIEKLEGYNN
;
A
#
# COMPACT_ATOMS: atom_id res chain seq x y z
N MET A 1 54.80 -3.43 -9.04
CA MET A 1 53.80 -4.50 -8.75
C MET A 1 53.04 -4.32 -7.44
N LYS A 2 53.66 -3.91 -6.29
CA LYS A 2 52.93 -3.67 -5.01
C LYS A 2 51.91 -2.53 -5.06
N TYR A 3 52.11 -1.49 -5.85
CA TYR A 3 51.17 -0.34 -5.96
C TYR A 3 49.95 -0.62 -6.89
N ILE A 4 50.06 -1.58 -7.82
CA ILE A 4 48.96 -1.95 -8.69
C ILE A 4 47.97 -2.88 -7.94
N ILE A 5 48.46 -3.74 -7.04
CA ILE A 5 47.63 -4.59 -6.18
C ILE A 5 46.89 -3.74 -5.14
N SER A 6 47.51 -2.68 -4.59
CA SER A 6 46.83 -1.76 -3.67
C SER A 6 45.74 -0.93 -4.35
N LEU A 7 45.93 -0.52 -5.61
CA LEU A 7 44.90 0.19 -6.38
C LEU A 7 43.74 -0.69 -6.78
N LEU A 8 44.00 -1.97 -7.12
CA LEU A 8 42.96 -2.97 -7.40
C LEU A 8 42.15 -3.34 -6.16
N CYS A 9 42.76 -3.44 -4.98
CA CYS A 9 42.03 -3.63 -3.73
C CYS A 9 41.16 -2.42 -3.37
N PHE A 10 41.60 -1.18 -3.68
CA PHE A 10 40.82 0.03 -3.43
C PHE A 10 39.63 0.14 -4.40
N LEU A 11 39.76 -0.31 -5.63
CA LEU A 11 38.66 -0.37 -6.60
C LEU A 11 37.65 -1.49 -6.24
N PHE A 12 38.11 -2.63 -5.72
CA PHE A 12 37.21 -3.70 -5.27
C PHE A 12 36.45 -3.36 -3.98
N THR A 13 37.05 -2.57 -3.07
CA THR A 13 36.34 -2.08 -1.88
C THR A 13 35.37 -0.93 -2.19
N ALA A 14 35.63 -0.13 -3.23
CA ALA A 14 34.72 0.89 -3.70
C ALA A 14 33.48 0.27 -4.40
N GLU A 15 33.62 -0.84 -5.15
CA GLU A 15 32.47 -1.53 -5.75
C GLU A 15 31.58 -2.22 -4.72
N ILE A 16 32.11 -2.71 -3.59
CA ILE A 16 31.33 -3.36 -2.53
C ILE A 16 30.49 -2.32 -1.75
N VAL A 17 30.97 -1.08 -1.64
CA VAL A 17 30.22 0.02 -0.99
C VAL A 17 29.18 0.64 -1.95
N PHE A 18 29.36 0.53 -3.28
CA PHE A 18 28.39 1.01 -4.27
C PHE A 18 27.26 0.02 -4.59
N SER A 19 27.36 -1.23 -4.15
CA SER A 19 26.35 -2.27 -4.47
C SER A 19 25.11 -2.25 -3.56
N GLN A 20 24.99 -1.32 -2.61
CA GLN A 20 23.81 -1.16 -1.74
C GLN A 20 23.00 0.11 -1.98
N ASN A 21 23.26 0.89 -2.99
CA ASN A 21 22.26 1.84 -3.48
C ASN A 21 21.18 1.02 -4.22
N LEU A 22 20.18 0.57 -3.48
CA LEU A 22 18.93 0.10 -4.08
C LEU A 22 18.46 1.21 -5.03
N ASN A 23 18.64 1.00 -6.33
CA ASN A 23 18.27 2.00 -7.32
C ASN A 23 16.74 2.12 -7.30
N ALA A 24 16.24 3.20 -6.73
CA ALA A 24 14.81 3.50 -6.61
C ALA A 24 14.08 3.30 -7.95
N ASP A 25 14.70 3.77 -9.05
CA ASP A 25 14.15 3.66 -10.41
C ASP A 25 14.00 2.20 -10.84
N SER A 26 14.97 1.34 -10.49
CA SER A 26 14.89 -0.10 -10.78
C SER A 26 13.74 -0.77 -10.03
N ILE A 27 13.48 -0.40 -8.78
CA ILE A 27 12.36 -0.92 -8.00
C ILE A 27 11.04 -0.43 -8.57
N PHE A 28 10.93 0.85 -8.91
CA PHE A 28 9.73 1.42 -9.50
C PHE A 28 9.41 0.79 -10.86
N GLN A 29 10.43 0.57 -11.71
CA GLN A 29 10.27 -0.16 -12.97
C GLN A 29 9.78 -1.60 -12.76
N LYS A 30 10.28 -2.30 -11.73
CA LYS A 30 9.80 -3.65 -11.39
C LYS A 30 8.34 -3.65 -10.92
N ILE A 31 7.91 -2.64 -10.17
CA ILE A 31 6.51 -2.48 -9.75
C ILE A 31 5.63 -2.26 -10.98
N ASP A 32 6.04 -1.37 -11.91
CA ASP A 32 5.30 -1.10 -13.14
C ASP A 32 5.28 -2.32 -14.07
N ALA A 33 6.40 -3.03 -14.20
CA ALA A 33 6.53 -4.25 -15.00
C ALA A 33 5.79 -5.46 -14.40
N ALA A 34 5.40 -5.42 -13.12
CA ALA A 34 4.58 -6.47 -12.52
C ALA A 34 3.19 -6.55 -13.17
N ASN A 35 2.70 -5.45 -13.77
CA ASN A 35 1.48 -5.38 -14.58
C ASN A 35 0.27 -6.10 -13.93
N GLY A 36 0.08 -5.87 -12.63
CA GLY A 36 -1.00 -6.47 -11.85
C GLY A 36 -0.74 -7.89 -11.32
N ASP A 37 0.46 -8.43 -11.50
CA ASP A 37 0.84 -9.71 -10.89
C ASP A 37 1.12 -9.53 -9.38
N THR A 38 0.11 -9.87 -8.57
CA THR A 38 0.18 -9.78 -7.10
C THR A 38 1.37 -10.54 -6.51
N SER A 39 1.76 -11.69 -7.11
CA SER A 39 2.91 -12.48 -6.61
C SER A 39 4.24 -11.72 -6.76
N LYS A 40 4.41 -11.02 -7.89
CA LYS A 40 5.59 -10.17 -8.11
C LYS A 40 5.60 -8.96 -7.20
N LEU A 41 4.45 -8.29 -7.02
CA LEU A 41 4.31 -7.15 -6.11
C LEU A 41 4.62 -7.56 -4.67
N ASN A 42 4.12 -8.71 -4.20
CA ASN A 42 4.41 -9.24 -2.87
C ASN A 42 5.90 -9.56 -2.67
N LYS A 43 6.59 -10.08 -3.69
CA LYS A 43 8.04 -10.29 -3.62
C LYS A 43 8.79 -8.98 -3.44
N ILE A 44 8.38 -7.93 -4.14
CA ILE A 44 8.99 -6.59 -3.99
C ILE A 44 8.72 -6.07 -2.57
N PHE A 45 7.47 -6.10 -2.10
CA PHE A 45 7.12 -5.67 -0.75
C PHE A 45 7.92 -6.39 0.33
N ASN A 46 8.02 -7.72 0.25
CA ASN A 46 8.78 -8.51 1.22
C ASN A 46 10.31 -8.26 1.14
N SER A 47 10.82 -7.83 -0.01
CA SER A 47 12.25 -7.51 -0.17
C SER A 47 12.65 -6.17 0.45
N THR A 48 11.68 -5.32 0.79
CA THR A 48 11.92 -4.00 1.39
C THR A 48 11.89 -4.00 2.93
N GLY A 49 11.68 -5.15 3.56
CA GLY A 49 11.43 -5.27 5.01
C GLY A 49 12.42 -4.58 5.96
N ASN A 50 13.67 -4.34 5.54
CA ASN A 50 14.67 -3.60 6.33
C ASN A 50 14.90 -2.17 5.81
N LEU A 51 14.19 -1.76 4.77
CA LEU A 51 14.43 -0.49 4.10
C LEU A 51 14.02 0.71 4.97
N ALA A 52 12.96 0.55 5.76
CA ALA A 52 12.50 1.58 6.71
C ALA A 52 13.59 2.05 7.71
N GLU A 53 14.57 1.19 8.02
CA GLU A 53 15.69 1.55 8.88
C GLU A 53 16.86 2.21 8.14
N ILE A 54 17.03 1.91 6.85
CA ILE A 54 18.19 2.36 6.02
C ILE A 54 17.82 3.61 5.24
N ASP A 55 16.70 3.57 4.53
CA ASP A 55 16.17 4.69 3.73
C ASP A 55 14.63 4.73 3.86
N PRO A 56 14.13 5.34 4.94
CA PRO A 56 12.69 5.36 5.21
C PRO A 56 11.89 6.18 4.18
N ILE A 57 12.56 7.08 3.42
CA ILE A 57 11.89 7.82 2.34
C ILE A 57 11.64 6.90 1.15
N LEU A 58 12.63 6.12 0.77
CA LEU A 58 12.49 5.16 -0.31
C LEU A 58 11.47 4.08 0.05
N ASP A 59 11.47 3.59 1.30
CA ASP A 59 10.46 2.63 1.77
C ASP A 59 9.05 3.18 1.63
N MET A 60 8.82 4.40 2.11
CA MET A 60 7.53 5.08 1.98
C MET A 60 7.10 5.26 0.51
N LYS A 61 8.01 5.67 -0.38
CA LYS A 61 7.71 5.84 -1.81
C LYS A 61 7.33 4.52 -2.48
N ILE A 62 8.04 3.43 -2.14
CA ILE A 62 7.71 2.08 -2.62
C ILE A 62 6.36 1.65 -2.08
N ALA A 63 6.10 1.82 -0.78
CA ALA A 63 4.83 1.47 -0.16
C ALA A 63 3.65 2.22 -0.80
N GLN A 64 3.77 3.52 -1.05
CA GLN A 64 2.73 4.30 -1.72
C GLN A 64 2.48 3.83 -3.16
N LYS A 65 3.53 3.51 -3.91
CA LYS A 65 3.39 2.99 -5.28
C LYS A 65 2.77 1.59 -5.30
N LEU A 66 3.12 0.72 -4.34
CA LEU A 66 2.50 -0.59 -4.16
C LEU A 66 1.02 -0.47 -3.77
N LEU A 67 0.69 0.48 -2.88
CA LEU A 67 -0.70 0.76 -2.50
C LEU A 67 -1.56 1.05 -3.73
N MET A 68 -1.11 1.95 -4.61
CA MET A 68 -1.81 2.26 -5.86
C MET A 68 -2.04 1.04 -6.75
N GLN A 69 -1.08 0.11 -6.82
CA GLN A 69 -1.25 -1.11 -7.61
C GLN A 69 -2.25 -2.06 -6.97
N TYR A 70 -2.18 -2.27 -5.64
CA TYR A 70 -3.13 -3.13 -4.95
C TYR A 70 -4.55 -2.57 -4.94
N GLU A 71 -4.72 -1.23 -4.87
CA GLU A 71 -6.04 -0.58 -5.02
C GLU A 71 -6.65 -0.84 -6.40
N LYS A 72 -5.87 -0.73 -7.49
CA LYS A 72 -6.32 -1.05 -8.84
C LYS A 72 -6.75 -2.52 -8.99
N LEU A 73 -6.11 -3.42 -8.25
CA LEU A 73 -6.41 -4.86 -8.25
C LEU A 73 -7.57 -5.24 -7.32
N GLY A 74 -7.99 -4.33 -6.42
CA GLY A 74 -8.96 -4.63 -5.37
C GLY A 74 -8.43 -5.61 -4.33
N ASP A 75 -7.10 -5.75 -4.19
CA ASP A 75 -6.46 -6.67 -3.24
C ASP A 75 -6.46 -6.08 -1.82
N LYS A 76 -7.62 -6.17 -1.16
CA LYS A 76 -7.85 -5.62 0.19
C LYS A 76 -6.81 -6.11 1.21
N LYS A 77 -6.38 -7.37 1.12
CA LYS A 77 -5.38 -7.94 2.03
C LYS A 77 -4.06 -7.17 1.97
N ASN A 78 -3.49 -7.02 0.79
CA ASN A 78 -2.23 -6.32 0.62
C ASN A 78 -2.39 -4.80 0.81
N ILE A 79 -3.56 -4.22 0.51
CA ILE A 79 -3.90 -2.83 0.88
C ILE A 79 -3.76 -2.64 2.39
N ALA A 80 -4.35 -3.50 3.22
CA ALA A 80 -4.27 -3.38 4.68
C ALA A 80 -2.82 -3.46 5.18
N PHE A 81 -2.01 -4.38 4.67
CA PHE A 81 -0.61 -4.51 5.05
C PHE A 81 0.22 -3.27 4.69
N VAL A 82 0.07 -2.78 3.47
CA VAL A 82 0.83 -1.60 2.99
C VAL A 82 0.40 -0.33 3.72
N LEU A 83 -0.89 -0.16 4.02
CA LEU A 83 -1.38 0.96 4.84
C LEU A 83 -0.77 0.94 6.25
N ALA A 84 -0.63 -0.24 6.88
CA ALA A 84 0.04 -0.37 8.18
C ALA A 84 1.53 0.01 8.11
N ASN A 85 2.21 -0.35 7.01
CA ASN A 85 3.60 0.03 6.77
C ASN A 85 3.75 1.54 6.60
N ILE A 86 2.92 2.16 5.76
CA ILE A 86 2.88 3.61 5.57
C ILE A 86 2.63 4.33 6.92
N ALA A 87 1.73 3.80 7.75
CA ALA A 87 1.49 4.34 9.08
C ALA A 87 2.74 4.27 9.98
N TYR A 88 3.47 3.15 9.93
CA TYR A 88 4.72 2.98 10.66
C TYR A 88 5.78 4.00 10.23
N ASP A 89 5.91 4.25 8.93
CA ASP A 89 6.84 5.21 8.38
C ASP A 89 6.48 6.65 8.77
N TYR A 90 5.21 7.04 8.68
CA TYR A 90 4.77 8.36 9.16
C TYR A 90 5.06 8.56 10.65
N ARG A 91 4.92 7.50 11.46
CA ARG A 91 5.32 7.53 12.87
C ARG A 91 6.82 7.78 13.02
N ALA A 92 7.65 7.09 12.24
CA ALA A 92 9.11 7.27 12.26
C ALA A 92 9.50 8.71 11.86
N PHE A 93 8.79 9.32 10.92
CA PHE A 93 8.96 10.74 10.56
C PHE A 93 8.40 11.73 11.59
N GLY A 94 7.74 11.22 12.64
CA GLY A 94 7.12 12.06 13.68
C GLY A 94 5.82 12.73 13.25
N ASN A 95 5.24 12.34 12.11
CA ASN A 95 3.91 12.79 11.68
C ASN A 95 2.82 11.89 12.29
N THR A 96 2.56 12.09 13.57
CA THR A 96 1.62 11.28 14.33
C THR A 96 0.20 11.31 13.77
N THR A 97 -0.22 12.45 13.21
CA THR A 97 -1.57 12.60 12.65
C THR A 97 -1.76 11.69 11.43
N LYS A 98 -0.85 11.75 10.46
CA LYS A 98 -0.90 10.85 9.30
C LYS A 98 -0.67 9.39 9.69
N ALA A 99 0.21 9.12 10.64
CA ALA A 99 0.42 7.77 11.16
C ALA A 99 -0.88 7.16 11.71
N MET A 100 -1.63 7.92 12.50
CA MET A 100 -2.95 7.47 13.00
C MET A 100 -3.96 7.28 11.88
N GLU A 101 -4.05 8.23 10.94
CA GLU A 101 -4.96 8.16 9.79
C GLU A 101 -4.75 6.86 8.99
N TYR A 102 -3.51 6.59 8.59
CA TYR A 102 -3.19 5.39 7.81
C TYR A 102 -3.34 4.10 8.61
N ALA A 103 -3.04 4.11 9.91
CA ALA A 103 -3.24 2.95 10.78
C ALA A 103 -4.73 2.62 10.95
N PHE A 104 -5.60 3.62 11.08
CA PHE A 104 -7.05 3.40 11.13
C PHE A 104 -7.62 2.94 9.78
N LYS A 105 -7.16 3.50 8.65
CA LYS A 105 -7.52 2.99 7.31
C LYS A 105 -7.12 1.52 7.14
N SER A 106 -5.91 1.16 7.58
CA SER A 106 -5.45 -0.23 7.57
C SER A 106 -6.35 -1.13 8.40
N LEU A 107 -6.73 -0.67 9.61
CA LEU A 107 -7.61 -1.42 10.50
C LEU A 107 -9.00 -1.62 9.89
N GLU A 108 -9.59 -0.58 9.33
CA GLU A 108 -10.90 -0.61 8.66
C GLU A 108 -10.91 -1.64 7.53
N VAL A 109 -9.95 -1.57 6.60
CA VAL A 109 -9.83 -2.54 5.50
C VAL A 109 -9.61 -3.95 6.01
N ALA A 110 -8.82 -4.13 7.09
CA ALA A 110 -8.55 -5.44 7.67
C ALA A 110 -9.80 -6.03 8.36
N GLU A 111 -10.60 -5.21 9.02
CA GLU A 111 -11.85 -5.60 9.66
C GLU A 111 -12.92 -6.00 8.62
N GLU A 112 -12.99 -5.32 7.48
CA GLU A 112 -13.87 -5.72 6.38
C GLU A 112 -13.54 -7.12 5.83
N ILE A 113 -12.28 -7.53 5.86
CA ILE A 113 -11.84 -8.87 5.43
C ILE A 113 -12.23 -9.93 6.47
N GLY A 114 -12.27 -9.57 7.76
CA GLY A 114 -12.64 -10.45 8.86
C GLY A 114 -11.60 -11.54 9.17
N ILE A 115 -10.34 -11.38 8.77
CA ILE A 115 -9.25 -12.33 9.04
C ILE A 115 -8.33 -11.75 10.12
N ASP A 116 -8.31 -12.37 11.27
CA ASP A 116 -7.58 -11.90 12.46
C ASP A 116 -6.11 -11.57 12.19
N THR A 117 -5.41 -12.38 11.40
CA THR A 117 -3.98 -12.17 11.12
C THR A 117 -3.71 -10.90 10.30
N ILE A 118 -4.69 -10.41 9.54
CA ILE A 118 -4.56 -9.18 8.73
C ILE A 118 -4.76 -7.94 9.60
N ILE A 119 -5.50 -8.06 10.72
CA ILE A 119 -5.72 -6.97 11.68
C ILE A 119 -4.46 -6.68 12.52
N THR A 120 -3.59 -7.67 12.71
CA THR A 120 -2.44 -7.54 13.64
C THR A 120 -1.46 -6.41 13.30
N PRO A 121 -1.03 -6.17 12.03
CA PRO A 121 -0.10 -5.08 11.72
C PRO A 121 -0.67 -3.70 12.06
N ALA A 122 -1.96 -3.46 11.75
CA ALA A 122 -2.62 -2.20 12.07
C ALA A 122 -2.67 -1.96 13.59
N LYS A 123 -3.11 -2.95 14.37
CA LYS A 123 -3.16 -2.85 15.84
C LYS A 123 -1.77 -2.68 16.45
N PHE A 124 -0.78 -3.38 15.92
CA PHE A 124 0.60 -3.27 16.37
C PHE A 124 1.17 -1.87 16.13
N THR A 125 0.94 -1.31 14.93
CA THR A 125 1.35 0.05 14.59
C THR A 125 0.63 1.11 15.43
N LEU A 126 -0.69 0.96 15.66
CA LEU A 126 -1.44 1.81 16.60
C LEU A 126 -0.86 1.73 18.02
N GLY A 127 -0.49 0.53 18.47
CA GLY A 127 0.19 0.34 19.75
C GLY A 127 1.49 1.13 19.86
N HIS A 128 2.31 1.13 18.81
CA HIS A 128 3.53 1.94 18.75
C HIS A 128 3.23 3.45 18.80
N ILE A 129 2.21 3.91 18.07
CA ILE A 129 1.81 5.33 18.05
C ILE A 129 1.37 5.76 19.46
N TYR A 130 0.51 4.98 20.12
CA TYR A 130 0.07 5.28 21.48
C TYR A 130 1.21 5.20 22.51
N LYS A 131 2.17 4.27 22.34
CA LYS A 131 3.39 4.22 23.16
C LYS A 131 4.19 5.52 23.05
N ASP A 132 4.40 6.03 21.83
CA ASP A 132 5.15 7.26 21.61
C ASP A 132 4.44 8.50 22.18
N GLN A 133 3.11 8.46 22.31
CA GLN A 133 2.29 9.46 22.99
C GLN A 133 2.25 9.31 24.52
N GLY A 134 2.89 8.28 25.08
CA GLY A 134 2.84 7.95 26.50
C GLY A 134 1.51 7.32 26.97
N ASN A 135 0.62 6.97 26.05
CA ASN A 135 -0.64 6.30 26.39
C ASN A 135 -0.43 4.78 26.53
N TYR A 136 0.28 4.41 27.61
CA TYR A 136 0.65 3.02 27.85
C TYR A 136 -0.54 2.08 28.06
N GLN A 137 -1.66 2.60 28.59
CA GLN A 137 -2.87 1.78 28.78
C GLN A 137 -3.42 1.27 27.44
N LYS A 138 -3.65 2.17 26.48
CA LYS A 138 -4.11 1.79 25.14
C LYS A 138 -3.10 0.92 24.40
N THR A 139 -1.81 1.20 24.58
CA THR A 139 -0.75 0.36 24.02
C THR A 139 -0.85 -1.08 24.50
N ILE A 140 -1.00 -1.29 25.81
CA ILE A 140 -1.12 -2.63 26.41
C ILE A 140 -2.37 -3.35 25.90
N GLU A 141 -3.51 -2.66 25.82
CA GLU A 141 -4.77 -3.23 25.29
C GLU A 141 -4.60 -3.74 23.85
N LEU A 142 -3.99 -2.92 22.98
CA LEU A 142 -3.73 -3.30 21.61
C LEU A 142 -2.75 -4.47 21.50
N TYR A 143 -1.64 -4.42 22.23
CA TYR A 143 -0.65 -5.50 22.20
C TYR A 143 -1.20 -6.82 22.76
N LYS A 144 -2.03 -6.79 23.80
CA LYS A 144 -2.73 -7.99 24.29
C LYS A 144 -3.68 -8.58 23.26
N SER A 145 -4.36 -7.72 22.49
CA SER A 145 -5.21 -8.22 21.40
C SER A 145 -4.39 -8.90 20.29
N VAL A 146 -3.21 -8.37 19.97
CA VAL A 146 -2.27 -8.95 18.99
C VAL A 146 -1.66 -10.25 19.55
N GLU A 147 -1.23 -10.26 20.80
CA GLU A 147 -0.73 -11.44 21.51
C GLU A 147 -1.71 -12.61 21.39
N LYS A 148 -3.00 -12.38 21.71
CA LYS A 148 -4.05 -13.41 21.62
C LYS A 148 -4.14 -14.02 20.21
N ILE A 149 -4.10 -13.18 19.16
CA ILE A 149 -4.15 -13.64 17.78
C ILE A 149 -2.91 -14.49 17.45
N TRP A 150 -1.71 -14.02 17.82
CA TRP A 150 -0.47 -14.74 17.50
C TRP A 150 -0.31 -16.04 18.30
N ILE A 151 -0.85 -16.13 19.51
CA ILE A 151 -0.94 -17.40 20.25
C ILE A 151 -1.81 -18.39 19.46
N THR A 152 -3.00 -17.97 19.04
CA THR A 152 -3.95 -18.81 18.30
C THR A 152 -3.35 -19.33 16.99
N HIS A 153 -2.52 -18.54 16.33
CA HIS A 153 -1.87 -18.88 15.05
C HIS A 153 -0.45 -19.45 15.19
N ASN A 154 0.03 -19.71 16.41
CA ASN A 154 1.40 -20.21 16.70
C ASN A 154 2.51 -19.35 16.05
N ASN A 155 2.32 -18.02 15.96
CA ASN A 155 3.30 -17.11 15.39
C ASN A 155 4.36 -16.71 16.43
N ASN A 156 5.36 -17.56 16.62
CA ASN A 156 6.41 -17.35 17.61
C ASN A 156 7.27 -16.10 17.36
N THR A 157 7.49 -15.72 16.10
CA THR A 157 8.22 -14.49 15.75
C THR A 157 7.42 -13.26 16.19
N GLY A 158 6.13 -13.23 15.86
CA GLY A 158 5.22 -12.16 16.30
C GLY A 158 5.12 -12.11 17.82
N LEU A 159 5.00 -13.27 18.50
CA LEU A 159 4.96 -13.33 19.98
C LEU A 159 6.22 -12.75 20.60
N SER A 160 7.41 -13.12 20.11
CA SER A 160 8.66 -12.54 20.61
C SER A 160 8.68 -11.02 20.48
N LEU A 161 8.23 -10.49 19.33
CA LEU A 161 8.18 -9.06 19.07
C LEU A 161 7.20 -8.33 19.97
N VAL A 162 5.98 -8.87 20.17
CA VAL A 162 4.99 -8.23 21.02
C VAL A 162 5.39 -8.29 22.50
N TYR A 163 5.99 -9.40 22.94
CA TYR A 163 6.47 -9.53 24.32
C TYR A 163 7.59 -8.55 24.63
N MET A 164 8.59 -8.40 23.76
CA MET A 164 9.63 -7.38 23.88
C MET A 164 9.04 -5.96 23.99
N ASN A 165 8.05 -5.64 23.14
CA ASN A 165 7.40 -4.32 23.21
C ASN A 165 6.55 -4.15 24.47
N MET A 166 5.86 -5.20 24.94
CA MET A 166 5.10 -5.17 26.19
C MET A 166 6.02 -5.01 27.41
N GLY A 167 7.14 -5.76 27.44
CA GLY A 167 8.16 -5.61 28.47
C GLY A 167 8.65 -4.16 28.60
N GLN A 168 8.95 -3.54 27.48
CA GLN A 168 9.33 -2.12 27.40
C GLN A 168 8.25 -1.18 27.94
N VAL A 169 6.99 -1.37 27.54
CA VAL A 169 5.86 -0.53 27.98
C VAL A 169 5.60 -0.68 29.46
N TYR A 170 5.68 -1.90 29.99
CA TYR A 170 5.53 -2.15 31.43
C TYR A 170 6.70 -1.54 32.24
N LEU A 171 7.93 -1.58 31.71
CA LEU A 171 9.07 -0.90 32.34
C LEU A 171 8.85 0.63 32.39
N PHE A 172 8.39 1.27 31.30
CA PHE A 172 8.06 2.69 31.27
C PHE A 172 6.90 3.05 32.21
N SER A 173 5.97 2.11 32.41
CA SER A 173 4.84 2.27 33.35
C SER A 173 5.22 1.91 34.80
N ASN A 174 6.49 1.65 35.08
CA ASN A 174 7.03 1.22 36.37
C ASN A 174 6.36 -0.05 36.97
N LYS A 175 5.85 -0.93 36.08
CA LYS A 175 5.28 -2.24 36.43
C LYS A 175 6.34 -3.32 36.24
N ILE A 176 7.29 -3.37 37.16
CA ILE A 176 8.54 -4.10 37.02
C ILE A 176 8.34 -5.62 36.88
N ASP A 177 7.47 -6.24 37.68
CA ASP A 177 7.18 -7.67 37.60
C ASP A 177 6.60 -8.07 36.23
N SER A 178 5.64 -7.28 35.72
CA SER A 178 5.08 -7.50 34.38
C SER A 178 6.12 -7.29 33.30
N ALA A 179 6.99 -6.28 33.44
CA ALA A 179 8.08 -6.03 32.49
C ALA A 179 9.03 -7.23 32.43
N LEU A 180 9.42 -7.78 33.61
CA LEU A 180 10.29 -8.95 33.68
C LEU A 180 9.66 -10.17 33.02
N MET A 181 8.39 -10.46 33.34
CA MET A 181 7.67 -11.60 32.80
C MET A 181 7.65 -11.57 31.27
N TYR A 182 7.21 -10.46 30.69
CA TYR A 182 7.11 -10.34 29.23
C TYR A 182 8.48 -10.34 28.54
N GLU A 183 9.49 -9.70 29.13
CA GLU A 183 10.83 -9.67 28.53
C GLU A 183 11.53 -11.03 28.61
N GLN A 184 11.28 -11.81 29.69
CA GLN A 184 11.75 -13.20 29.77
C GLN A 184 11.11 -14.09 28.71
N HIS A 185 9.79 -13.98 28.48
CA HIS A 185 9.12 -14.70 27.40
C HIS A 185 9.70 -14.32 26.02
N ALA A 186 9.98 -13.03 25.78
CA ALA A 186 10.64 -12.59 24.57
C ALA A 186 12.04 -13.22 24.41
N TYR A 187 12.82 -13.26 25.50
CA TYR A 187 14.15 -13.86 25.53
C TYR A 187 14.10 -15.37 25.25
N GLU A 188 13.20 -16.10 25.89
CA GLU A 188 13.01 -17.54 25.68
C GLU A 188 12.66 -17.88 24.24
N LEU A 189 11.69 -17.17 23.66
CA LEU A 189 11.28 -17.36 22.26
C LEU A 189 12.42 -17.00 21.30
N SER A 190 13.09 -15.87 21.54
CA SER A 190 14.19 -15.43 20.68
C SER A 190 15.38 -16.38 20.71
N THR A 191 15.67 -16.95 21.87
CA THR A 191 16.74 -17.96 22.04
C THR A 191 16.35 -19.28 21.38
N ARG A 192 15.14 -19.76 21.66
CA ARG A 192 14.65 -21.07 21.16
C ARG A 192 14.55 -21.10 19.64
N PHE A 193 14.12 -20.02 19.01
CA PHE A 193 13.89 -19.93 17.56
C PHE A 193 14.98 -19.14 16.84
N ASN A 194 16.05 -18.72 17.54
CA ASN A 194 17.21 -18.01 16.99
C ASN A 194 16.84 -16.67 16.30
N PHE A 195 15.93 -15.90 16.93
CA PHE A 195 15.55 -14.56 16.44
C PHE A 195 16.59 -13.52 16.87
N LYS A 196 17.66 -13.37 16.10
CA LYS A 196 18.82 -12.53 16.45
C LYS A 196 18.52 -11.04 16.43
N ASP A 197 17.58 -10.60 15.60
CA ASP A 197 17.31 -9.18 15.36
C ASP A 197 16.81 -8.42 16.60
N TYR A 198 16.17 -9.11 17.54
CA TYR A 198 15.62 -8.51 18.76
C TYR A 198 16.49 -8.70 20.01
N MET A 199 17.49 -9.59 19.94
CA MET A 199 18.26 -10.03 21.12
C MET A 199 18.96 -8.87 21.82
N CYS A 200 19.57 -7.93 21.08
CA CYS A 200 20.21 -6.76 21.68
C CYS A 200 19.23 -5.92 22.52
N SER A 201 18.03 -5.70 21.97
CA SER A 201 16.99 -4.89 22.65
C SER A 201 16.46 -5.62 23.88
N ILE A 202 16.19 -6.91 23.78
CA ILE A 202 15.72 -7.77 24.88
C ILE A 202 16.72 -7.75 26.04
N LEU A 203 17.99 -8.05 25.75
CA LEU A 203 19.06 -8.06 26.77
C LEU A 203 19.23 -6.69 27.44
N ARG A 204 19.17 -5.59 26.67
CA ARG A 204 19.24 -4.23 27.18
C ARG A 204 18.09 -3.91 28.13
N VAL A 205 16.85 -4.32 27.77
CA VAL A 205 15.67 -4.09 28.61
C VAL A 205 15.71 -4.95 29.87
N LEU A 206 16.14 -6.23 29.79
CA LEU A 206 16.40 -7.07 30.97
C LEU A 206 17.42 -6.44 31.90
N GLY A 207 18.52 -5.87 31.36
CA GLY A 207 19.47 -5.12 32.16
C GLY A 207 18.84 -3.97 32.91
N SER A 208 17.99 -3.18 32.23
CA SER A 208 17.26 -2.06 32.85
C SER A 208 16.27 -2.52 33.92
N ILE A 209 15.54 -3.62 33.67
CA ILE A 209 14.60 -4.21 34.64
C ILE A 209 15.34 -4.67 35.92
N HIS A 210 16.41 -5.46 35.76
CA HIS A 210 17.19 -5.90 36.90
C HIS A 210 17.85 -4.73 37.67
N GLY A 211 18.22 -3.68 36.93
CA GLY A 211 18.68 -2.42 37.59
C GLY A 211 17.61 -1.80 38.49
N LYS A 212 16.35 -1.73 38.01
CA LYS A 212 15.22 -1.25 38.82
C LYS A 212 14.87 -2.18 40.01
N MET A 213 15.19 -3.46 39.88
CA MET A 213 15.04 -4.45 40.96
C MET A 213 16.22 -4.43 41.96
N ASN A 214 17.18 -3.54 41.80
CA ASN A 214 18.43 -3.51 42.56
C ASN A 214 19.32 -4.77 42.44
N ASN A 215 19.12 -5.58 41.39
CA ASN A 215 19.94 -6.77 41.12
C ASN A 215 21.16 -6.38 40.25
N GLN A 216 22.13 -5.70 40.86
CA GLN A 216 23.27 -5.11 40.18
C GLN A 216 24.05 -6.11 39.30
N SER A 217 24.34 -7.31 39.83
CA SER A 217 25.10 -8.33 39.10
C SER A 217 24.40 -8.74 37.78
N LEU A 218 23.08 -9.01 37.85
CA LEU A 218 22.31 -9.40 36.68
C LEU A 218 22.14 -8.23 35.71
N ALA A 219 21.92 -7.00 36.23
CA ALA A 219 21.82 -5.82 35.39
C ALA A 219 23.08 -5.61 34.52
N LEU A 220 24.26 -5.67 35.16
CA LEU A 220 25.52 -5.51 34.46
C LEU A 220 25.77 -6.65 33.48
N SER A 221 25.47 -7.92 33.84
CA SER A 221 25.61 -9.06 32.96
C SER A 221 24.74 -8.92 31.70
N TYR A 222 23.48 -8.52 31.84
CA TYR A 222 22.60 -8.34 30.69
C TYR A 222 23.02 -7.15 29.80
N PHE A 223 23.47 -6.05 30.34
CA PHE A 223 24.03 -4.94 29.55
C PHE A 223 25.28 -5.38 28.80
N ASP A 224 26.18 -6.13 29.43
CA ASP A 224 27.39 -6.64 28.77
C ASP A 224 27.05 -7.59 27.63
N LEU A 225 26.12 -8.54 27.84
CA LEU A 225 25.62 -9.43 26.79
C LEU A 225 24.98 -8.66 25.65
N SER A 226 24.22 -7.59 25.93
CA SER A 226 23.63 -6.73 24.90
C SER A 226 24.70 -6.04 24.04
N ILE A 227 25.78 -5.55 24.67
CA ILE A 227 26.92 -4.93 23.98
C ILE A 227 27.69 -5.95 23.14
N GLN A 228 27.93 -7.15 23.70
CA GLN A 228 28.60 -8.23 22.97
C GLN A 228 27.81 -8.66 21.74
N GLU A 229 26.49 -8.80 21.88
CA GLU A 229 25.60 -9.17 20.78
C GLU A 229 25.56 -8.06 19.70
N ALA A 230 25.49 -6.78 20.10
CA ALA A 230 25.55 -5.66 19.18
C ALA A 230 26.86 -5.64 18.37
N LYS A 231 27.99 -5.92 19.02
CA LYS A 231 29.30 -6.08 18.34
C LYS A 231 29.33 -7.25 17.41
N ARG A 232 28.75 -8.40 17.83
CA ARG A 232 28.68 -9.62 17.01
C ARG A 232 27.92 -9.41 15.69
N ILE A 233 26.87 -8.60 15.72
CA ILE A 233 26.09 -8.27 14.50
C ILE A 233 26.59 -6.98 13.82
N ASN A 234 27.72 -6.41 14.27
CA ASN A 234 28.29 -5.15 13.76
C ASN A 234 27.32 -3.96 13.76
N SER A 235 26.43 -3.86 14.76
CA SER A 235 25.47 -2.78 14.87
C SER A 235 25.91 -1.68 15.84
N THR A 236 26.50 -0.62 15.29
CA THR A 236 26.87 0.58 16.08
C THR A 236 25.67 1.23 16.76
N ARG A 237 24.48 1.13 16.16
CA ARG A 237 23.23 1.62 16.74
C ARG A 237 22.90 0.91 18.05
N PHE A 238 22.83 -0.42 18.06
CA PHE A 238 22.49 -1.19 19.27
C PHE A 238 23.59 -1.11 20.30
N GLU A 239 24.86 -1.02 19.87
CA GLU A 239 26.00 -0.83 20.78
C GLU A 239 25.87 0.51 21.53
N SER A 240 25.56 1.62 20.83
CA SER A 240 25.32 2.92 21.44
C SER A 240 24.12 2.96 22.37
N GLU A 241 22.98 2.32 21.94
CA GLU A 241 21.78 2.22 22.78
C GLU A 241 22.04 1.43 24.08
N SER A 242 22.86 0.38 24.03
CA SER A 242 23.24 -0.41 25.22
C SER A 242 24.17 0.37 26.16
N TYR A 243 25.17 1.09 25.61
CA TYR A 243 25.99 1.97 26.43
C TYR A 243 25.17 3.12 27.04
N THR A 244 24.19 3.66 26.32
CA THR A 244 23.31 4.72 26.84
C THR A 244 22.49 4.19 28.03
N ALA A 245 21.87 3.00 27.89
CA ALA A 245 21.10 2.41 28.98
C ALA A 245 21.97 2.07 30.21
N LEU A 246 23.21 1.63 29.99
CA LEU A 246 24.17 1.37 31.05
C LEU A 246 24.60 2.67 31.76
N ALA A 247 24.78 3.77 31.00
CA ALA A 247 25.06 5.09 31.56
C ALA A 247 23.88 5.64 32.40
N GLU A 248 22.64 5.45 31.91
CA GLU A 248 21.42 5.78 32.66
C GLU A 248 21.35 4.98 33.97
N TYR A 249 21.62 3.65 33.92
CA TYR A 249 21.66 2.79 35.10
C TYR A 249 22.68 3.31 36.14
N PHE A 250 23.92 3.65 35.71
CA PHE A 250 24.92 4.18 36.63
C PHE A 250 24.56 5.55 37.19
N THR A 251 23.77 6.35 36.44
CA THR A 251 23.20 7.60 36.97
C THR A 251 22.19 7.33 38.11
N ASP A 252 21.30 6.36 37.87
CA ASP A 252 20.26 5.96 38.87
C ASP A 252 20.91 5.50 40.17
N ILE A 253 22.01 4.75 40.12
CA ILE A 253 22.76 4.29 41.31
C ILE A 253 23.85 5.28 41.80
N LYS A 254 23.84 6.51 41.27
CA LYS A 254 24.73 7.64 41.65
C LYS A 254 26.24 7.35 41.43
N GLN A 255 26.60 6.45 40.53
CA GLN A 255 28.00 6.18 40.12
C GLN A 255 28.38 7.08 38.95
N LYS A 256 28.71 8.33 39.28
CA LYS A 256 28.94 9.42 38.30
C LYS A 256 30.05 9.07 37.27
N ASP A 257 31.19 8.53 37.72
CA ASP A 257 32.33 8.26 36.82
C ASP A 257 32.02 7.18 35.80
N SER A 258 31.32 6.11 36.21
CA SER A 258 30.85 5.06 35.32
C SER A 258 29.82 5.58 34.33
N SER A 259 28.87 6.40 34.80
CA SER A 259 27.86 7.06 33.95
C SER A 259 28.53 7.91 32.86
N LEU A 260 29.50 8.78 33.23
CA LEU A 260 30.25 9.59 32.31
C LEU A 260 31.02 8.75 31.28
N TYR A 261 31.67 7.68 31.74
CA TYR A 261 32.43 6.77 30.88
C TYR A 261 31.55 6.13 29.78
N TYR A 262 30.43 5.53 30.18
CA TYR A 262 29.56 4.84 29.22
C TYR A 262 28.76 5.79 28.33
N ALA A 263 28.35 6.97 28.82
CA ALA A 263 27.71 7.97 28.00
C ALA A 263 28.65 8.52 26.90
N LYS A 264 29.96 8.69 27.21
CA LYS A 264 30.98 9.05 26.21
C LYS A 264 31.14 7.93 25.18
N LYS A 265 31.26 6.69 25.61
CA LYS A 265 31.34 5.53 24.70
C LYS A 265 30.14 5.46 23.76
N ALA A 266 28.92 5.71 24.28
CA ALA A 266 27.70 5.72 23.45
C ALA A 266 27.79 6.74 22.29
N ILE A 267 28.36 7.91 22.54
CA ILE A 267 28.57 8.93 21.51
C ILE A 267 29.67 8.52 20.55
N ASP A 268 30.82 8.06 21.07
CA ASP A 268 31.99 7.75 20.26
C ASP A 268 31.73 6.66 19.22
N VAL A 269 30.92 5.65 19.55
CA VAL A 269 30.56 4.54 18.64
C VAL A 269 29.77 5.02 17.42
N ILE A 270 28.97 6.09 17.54
CA ILE A 270 28.07 6.56 16.47
C ILE A 270 28.48 7.89 15.84
N LYS A 271 29.58 8.50 16.31
CA LYS A 271 29.98 9.86 15.94
C LYS A 271 30.04 10.14 14.44
N ASN A 272 30.46 9.16 13.65
CA ASN A 272 30.63 9.30 12.19
C ASN A 272 29.73 8.30 11.42
N THR A 273 28.58 7.95 11.97
CA THR A 273 27.64 7.02 11.37
C THR A 273 26.32 7.71 11.04
N ALA A 274 25.47 7.05 10.26
CA ALA A 274 24.09 7.49 10.01
C ALA A 274 23.25 7.63 11.28
N PHE A 275 23.70 7.05 12.41
CA PHE A 275 23.01 7.06 13.69
C PHE A 275 23.45 8.16 14.65
N SER A 276 24.17 9.19 14.17
CA SER A 276 24.66 10.31 14.97
C SER A 276 23.57 11.02 15.79
N THR A 277 22.31 11.02 15.32
CA THR A 277 21.17 11.55 16.07
C THR A 277 20.84 10.78 17.35
N LYS A 278 21.30 9.53 17.49
CA LYS A 278 21.18 8.76 18.75
C LYS A 278 22.05 9.31 19.88
N SER A 279 22.97 10.24 19.58
CA SER A 279 23.75 10.95 20.60
C SER A 279 22.92 11.91 21.47
N ILE A 280 21.67 12.22 21.12
CA ILE A 280 20.79 13.13 21.89
C ILE A 280 20.70 12.73 23.35
N LYS A 281 20.35 11.47 23.65
CA LYS A 281 20.20 11.01 25.04
C LYS A 281 21.52 11.02 25.82
N PRO A 282 22.60 10.36 25.37
CA PRO A 282 23.85 10.38 26.12
C PRO A 282 24.47 11.76 26.21
N ALA A 283 24.33 12.64 25.21
CA ALA A 283 24.81 14.01 25.29
C ALA A 283 24.04 14.85 26.32
N LYS A 284 22.71 14.67 26.39
CA LYS A 284 21.88 15.31 27.42
C LYS A 284 22.30 14.86 28.82
N LEU A 285 22.54 13.56 29.02
CA LEU A 285 22.99 13.01 30.28
C LEU A 285 24.36 13.60 30.70
N LEU A 286 25.32 13.68 29.77
CA LEU A 286 26.63 14.29 30.01
C LEU A 286 26.50 15.77 30.34
N LEU A 287 25.66 16.50 29.61
CA LEU A 287 25.39 17.92 29.87
C LEU A 287 24.85 18.10 31.31
N GLU A 288 23.85 17.36 31.70
CA GLU A 288 23.24 17.45 33.05
C GLU A 288 24.25 17.17 34.16
N ILE A 289 25.13 16.19 33.97
CA ILE A 289 26.19 15.87 34.93
C ILE A 289 27.26 16.98 34.99
N TYR A 290 27.70 17.54 33.84
CA TYR A 290 28.75 18.53 33.78
C TYR A 290 28.31 19.95 34.11
N LEU A 291 27.03 20.30 33.98
CA LEU A 291 26.48 21.63 34.35
C LEU A 291 26.85 22.03 35.78
N LYS A 292 27.02 21.06 36.70
CA LYS A 292 27.33 21.30 38.11
C LYS A 292 28.81 21.20 38.46
N SER A 293 29.68 20.82 37.47
CA SER A 293 31.07 20.44 37.82
C SER A 293 32.13 20.95 36.83
N ASN A 294 31.80 21.21 35.57
CA ASN A 294 32.79 21.62 34.56
C ASN A 294 32.08 22.33 33.39
N SER A 295 32.21 23.65 33.34
CA SER A 295 31.53 24.48 32.33
C SER A 295 31.98 24.20 30.91
N ASP A 296 33.26 23.92 30.67
CA ASP A 296 33.78 23.65 29.31
C ASP A 296 33.22 22.33 28.77
N SER A 297 33.18 21.30 29.62
CA SER A 297 32.57 20.04 29.26
C SER A 297 31.05 20.16 29.05
N ALA A 298 30.38 20.96 29.90
CA ALA A 298 28.96 21.24 29.73
C ALA A 298 28.68 21.92 28.39
N LEU A 299 29.47 22.92 28.02
CA LEU A 299 29.36 23.60 26.72
C LEU A 299 29.57 22.62 25.55
N LYS A 300 30.61 21.79 25.62
CA LYS A 300 30.90 20.76 24.60
C LYS A 300 29.71 19.82 24.38
N TYR A 301 29.11 19.27 25.45
CA TYR A 301 28.00 18.32 25.32
C TYR A 301 26.67 19.01 25.02
N SER A 302 26.48 20.26 25.40
CA SER A 302 25.39 21.12 24.94
C SER A 302 25.43 21.28 23.42
N GLU A 303 26.62 21.52 22.86
CA GLU A 303 26.77 21.64 21.40
C GLU A 303 26.50 20.31 20.66
N ILE A 304 27.01 19.18 21.18
CA ILE A 304 26.69 17.85 20.61
C ILE A 304 25.19 17.58 20.66
N TYR A 305 24.54 17.88 21.79
CA TYR A 305 23.09 17.73 21.96
C TYR A 305 22.32 18.58 20.95
N ARG A 306 22.72 19.88 20.82
CA ARG A 306 22.10 20.83 19.89
C ARG A 306 22.26 20.38 18.44
N ILE A 307 23.46 20.03 17.99
CA ILE A 307 23.73 19.56 16.62
C ILE A 307 22.92 18.29 16.32
N ALA A 308 22.89 17.33 17.23
CA ALA A 308 22.14 16.09 17.02
C ALA A 308 20.63 16.35 16.95
N ASN A 309 20.12 17.25 17.80
CA ASN A 309 18.71 17.63 17.82
C ASN A 309 18.32 18.41 16.57
N ASP A 310 19.13 19.38 16.15
CA ASP A 310 18.95 20.16 14.92
C ASP A 310 19.02 19.27 13.68
N SER A 311 19.96 18.31 13.65
CA SER A 311 20.08 17.32 12.58
C SER A 311 18.84 16.44 12.50
N LEU A 312 18.33 15.96 13.63
CA LEU A 312 17.07 15.18 13.68
C LEU A 312 15.89 16.00 13.17
N PHE A 313 15.77 17.25 13.60
CA PHE A 313 14.70 18.16 13.18
C PHE A 313 14.78 18.47 11.69
N SER A 314 15.97 18.81 11.19
CA SER A 314 16.22 19.10 9.77
C SER A 314 15.95 17.87 8.90
N ALA A 315 16.42 16.69 9.31
CA ALA A 315 16.14 15.45 8.61
C ALA A 315 14.64 15.18 8.49
N LYS A 316 13.87 15.37 9.59
CA LYS A 316 12.41 15.23 9.58
C LYS A 316 11.73 16.21 8.61
N ILE A 317 12.15 17.47 8.59
CA ILE A 317 11.60 18.47 7.66
C ILE A 317 11.89 18.09 6.22
N ILE A 318 13.15 17.73 5.91
CA ILE A 318 13.55 17.32 4.57
C ILE A 318 12.73 16.10 4.13
N GLN A 319 12.62 15.09 5.00
CA GLN A 319 11.82 13.89 4.75
C GLN A 319 10.35 14.22 4.48
N GLN A 320 9.73 15.07 5.31
CA GLN A 320 8.35 15.51 5.11
C GLN A 320 8.16 16.25 3.79
N THR A 321 9.09 17.14 3.44
CA THR A 321 9.04 17.90 2.19
C THR A 321 9.17 16.99 0.97
N GLN A 322 10.11 16.06 0.98
CA GLN A 322 10.29 15.08 -0.11
C GLN A 322 9.07 14.18 -0.26
N LEU A 323 8.48 13.77 0.86
CA LEU A 323 7.26 12.96 0.85
C LEU A 323 6.07 13.74 0.28
N MET A 324 5.88 14.99 0.70
CA MET A 324 4.83 15.86 0.14
C MET A 324 4.99 16.08 -1.35
N SER A 325 6.24 16.26 -1.84
CA SER A 325 6.53 16.38 -3.27
C SER A 325 6.13 15.10 -4.03
N PHE A 326 6.49 13.94 -3.50
CA PHE A 326 6.15 12.66 -4.09
C PHE A 326 4.65 12.37 -4.07
N GLU A 327 3.96 12.64 -2.95
CA GLU A 327 2.50 12.52 -2.86
C GLU A 327 1.79 13.40 -3.91
N ASN A 328 2.30 14.63 -4.12
CA ASN A 328 1.76 15.50 -5.15
C ASN A 328 2.00 14.97 -6.56
N GLU A 329 3.16 14.39 -6.82
CA GLU A 329 3.47 13.74 -8.11
C GLU A 329 2.53 12.56 -8.37
N LEU A 330 2.32 11.68 -7.40
CA LEU A 330 1.38 10.57 -7.51
C LEU A 330 -0.04 11.07 -7.78
N ARG A 331 -0.49 12.10 -7.07
CA ARG A 331 -1.79 12.72 -7.30
C ARG A 331 -1.95 13.25 -8.73
N LEU A 332 -0.91 13.91 -9.25
CA LEU A 332 -0.93 14.40 -10.63
C LEU A 332 -0.99 13.25 -11.65
N GLN A 333 -0.27 12.16 -11.41
CA GLN A 333 -0.35 10.95 -12.24
C GLN A 333 -1.74 10.32 -12.20
N GLN A 334 -2.38 10.25 -11.03
CA GLN A 334 -3.77 9.76 -10.91
C GLN A 334 -4.74 10.63 -11.71
N ILE A 335 -4.69 11.95 -11.53
CA ILE A 335 -5.55 12.90 -12.28
C ILE A 335 -5.33 12.75 -13.80
N ALA A 336 -4.07 12.59 -14.25
CA ALA A 336 -3.75 12.38 -15.65
C ALA A 336 -4.33 11.06 -16.20
N SER A 337 -4.25 9.98 -15.40
CA SER A 337 -4.81 8.68 -15.77
C SER A 337 -6.33 8.70 -15.84
N GLU A 338 -6.99 9.34 -14.88
CA GLU A 338 -8.46 9.52 -14.86
C GLU A 338 -8.94 10.32 -16.06
N LYS A 339 -8.27 11.44 -16.38
CA LYS A 339 -8.59 12.24 -17.57
C LYS A 339 -8.49 11.40 -18.84
N LYS A 340 -7.41 10.62 -18.97
CA LYS A 340 -7.23 9.72 -20.13
C LYS A 340 -8.36 8.71 -20.24
N GLN A 341 -8.76 8.07 -19.12
CA GLN A 341 -9.90 7.15 -19.09
C GLN A 341 -11.21 7.85 -19.47
N GLN A 342 -11.47 9.05 -18.95
CA GLN A 342 -12.66 9.83 -19.31
C GLN A 342 -12.68 10.18 -20.79
N GLU A 343 -11.54 10.57 -21.38
CA GLU A 343 -11.44 10.85 -22.82
C GLU A 343 -11.69 9.60 -23.66
N GLU A 344 -11.16 8.44 -23.24
CA GLU A 344 -11.40 7.16 -23.93
C GLU A 344 -12.88 6.75 -23.83
N GLN A 345 -13.50 6.88 -22.65
CA GLN A 345 -14.94 6.64 -22.48
C GLN A 345 -15.78 7.61 -23.34
N ARG A 346 -15.40 8.88 -23.37
CA ARG A 346 -16.09 9.87 -24.21
C ARG A 346 -16.00 9.51 -25.71
N LYS A 347 -14.83 9.07 -26.18
CA LYS A 347 -14.64 8.58 -27.55
C LYS A 347 -15.52 7.37 -27.84
N GLN A 348 -15.55 6.39 -26.93
CA GLN A 348 -16.42 5.21 -27.05
C GLN A 348 -17.89 5.59 -27.08
N ASN A 349 -18.35 6.45 -26.18
CA ASN A 349 -19.74 6.94 -26.17
C ASN A 349 -20.11 7.66 -27.46
N LEU A 350 -19.20 8.47 -28.02
CA LEU A 350 -19.42 9.13 -29.30
C LEU A 350 -19.51 8.10 -30.45
N GLN A 351 -18.68 7.08 -30.45
CA GLN A 351 -18.76 5.98 -31.43
C GLN A 351 -20.09 5.25 -31.35
N PHE A 352 -20.55 4.90 -30.14
CA PHE A 352 -21.86 4.28 -29.94
C PHE A 352 -23.01 5.18 -30.44
N ALA A 353 -22.95 6.49 -30.16
CA ALA A 353 -23.94 7.45 -30.63
C ALA A 353 -23.98 7.53 -32.18
N LEU A 354 -22.79 7.53 -32.83
CA LEU A 354 -22.71 7.54 -34.30
C LEU A 354 -23.22 6.24 -34.92
N ILE A 355 -22.93 5.08 -34.32
CA ILE A 355 -23.46 3.78 -34.76
C ILE A 355 -24.99 3.76 -34.62
N ALA A 356 -25.52 4.23 -33.48
CA ALA A 356 -26.97 4.32 -33.27
C ALA A 356 -27.66 5.23 -34.30
N LEU A 357 -27.05 6.39 -34.60
CA LEU A 357 -27.54 7.30 -35.63
C LEU A 357 -27.50 6.64 -37.02
N GLY A 358 -26.43 5.90 -37.33
CA GLY A 358 -26.30 5.14 -38.57
C GLY A 358 -27.39 4.07 -38.72
N ILE A 359 -27.72 3.34 -37.66
CA ILE A 359 -28.78 2.33 -37.65
C ILE A 359 -30.15 2.98 -37.88
N VAL A 360 -30.44 4.08 -37.18
CA VAL A 360 -31.69 4.82 -37.36
C VAL A 360 -31.82 5.35 -38.79
N SER A 361 -30.75 5.93 -39.34
CA SER A 361 -30.70 6.40 -40.73
C SER A 361 -30.93 5.27 -41.72
N PHE A 362 -30.28 4.11 -41.51
CA PHE A 362 -30.48 2.92 -42.34
C PHE A 362 -31.94 2.44 -42.31
N ILE A 363 -32.57 2.38 -41.15
CA ILE A 363 -33.98 2.01 -41.02
C ILE A 363 -34.87 3.00 -41.76
N ILE A 364 -34.65 4.32 -41.64
CA ILE A 364 -35.42 5.35 -42.36
C ILE A 364 -35.26 5.21 -43.86
N ILE A 365 -34.02 5.04 -44.37
CA ILE A 365 -33.73 4.82 -45.80
C ILE A 365 -34.42 3.57 -46.32
N TYR A 366 -34.32 2.47 -45.55
CA TYR A 366 -35.00 1.20 -45.87
C TYR A 366 -36.53 1.41 -46.01
N LEU A 367 -37.16 2.11 -45.06
CA LEU A 367 -38.60 2.38 -45.09
C LEU A 367 -38.97 3.27 -46.30
N LEU A 368 -38.14 4.25 -46.65
CA LEU A 368 -38.37 5.13 -47.82
C LEU A 368 -38.24 4.36 -49.14
N LEU A 369 -37.19 3.56 -49.30
CA LEU A 369 -36.94 2.71 -50.49
C LEU A 369 -38.02 1.62 -50.63
N SER A 370 -38.41 1.00 -49.54
CA SER A 370 -39.51 -0.01 -49.50
C SER A 370 -40.85 0.62 -49.99
N ARG A 371 -41.05 1.92 -49.80
CA ARG A 371 -42.22 2.64 -50.28
C ARG A 371 -42.24 2.80 -51.82
N SER A 372 -41.04 2.94 -52.43
CA SER A 372 -40.95 3.35 -53.84
C SER A 372 -40.61 2.19 -54.81
N PHE A 373 -39.80 1.22 -54.40
CA PHE A 373 -39.19 0.27 -55.33
C PHE A 373 -39.43 -1.21 -55.03
N ILE A 374 -39.75 -1.61 -53.79
CA ILE A 374 -39.77 -3.03 -53.41
C ILE A 374 -41.19 -3.56 -53.53
N THR A 375 -41.45 -4.31 -54.63
CA THR A 375 -42.67 -5.06 -54.83
C THR A 375 -42.59 -6.54 -54.46
N ASN A 376 -41.39 -7.03 -54.09
CA ASN A 376 -41.15 -8.42 -53.80
C ASN A 376 -41.06 -8.69 -52.31
N THR A 377 -41.93 -9.52 -51.74
CA THR A 377 -41.94 -9.89 -50.33
C THR A 377 -40.65 -10.53 -49.85
N ARG A 378 -39.95 -11.31 -50.67
CA ARG A 378 -38.66 -11.92 -50.33
C ARG A 378 -37.54 -10.90 -50.08
N MET A 379 -37.55 -9.77 -50.80
CA MET A 379 -36.59 -8.67 -50.55
C MET A 379 -36.85 -7.96 -49.23
N VAL A 380 -38.13 -7.82 -48.82
CA VAL A 380 -38.50 -7.22 -47.50
C VAL A 380 -38.03 -8.09 -46.37
N GLU A 381 -38.26 -9.43 -46.48
CA GLU A 381 -37.78 -10.43 -45.49
C GLU A 381 -36.24 -10.40 -45.37
N PHE A 382 -35.50 -10.40 -46.51
CA PHE A 382 -34.04 -10.36 -46.51
C PHE A 382 -33.47 -9.14 -45.83
N PHE A 383 -33.96 -7.92 -46.16
CA PHE A 383 -33.50 -6.70 -45.50
C PHE A 383 -33.97 -6.61 -44.04
N GLY A 384 -35.08 -7.22 -43.68
CA GLY A 384 -35.55 -7.33 -42.31
C GLY A 384 -34.60 -8.18 -41.45
N ILE A 385 -34.10 -9.28 -41.98
CA ILE A 385 -33.10 -10.14 -41.29
C ILE A 385 -31.79 -9.38 -41.09
N ILE A 386 -31.31 -8.66 -42.10
CA ILE A 386 -30.08 -7.84 -41.99
C ILE A 386 -30.26 -6.74 -40.92
N ALA A 387 -31.41 -6.04 -40.90
CA ALA A 387 -31.70 -5.03 -39.89
C ALA A 387 -31.70 -5.62 -38.47
N LEU A 388 -32.28 -6.82 -38.29
CA LEU A 388 -32.27 -7.52 -37.01
C LEU A 388 -30.86 -7.87 -36.55
N LEU A 389 -30.02 -8.39 -37.44
CA LEU A 389 -28.62 -8.74 -37.13
C LEU A 389 -27.84 -7.47 -36.70
N ILE A 390 -28.00 -6.37 -37.42
CA ILE A 390 -27.35 -5.09 -37.07
C ILE A 390 -27.80 -4.60 -35.70
N VAL A 391 -29.10 -4.64 -35.41
CA VAL A 391 -29.66 -4.23 -34.10
C VAL A 391 -29.18 -5.17 -33.00
N PHE A 392 -29.13 -6.47 -33.23
CA PHE A 392 -28.64 -7.45 -32.25
C PHE A 392 -27.17 -7.20 -31.92
N GLU A 393 -26.33 -7.02 -32.94
CA GLU A 393 -24.91 -6.77 -32.75
C GLU A 393 -24.63 -5.45 -32.05
N PHE A 394 -25.40 -4.40 -32.37
CA PHE A 394 -25.35 -3.13 -31.66
C PHE A 394 -25.75 -3.27 -30.18
N LEU A 395 -26.83 -4.01 -29.88
CA LEU A 395 -27.23 -4.27 -28.49
C LEU A 395 -26.19 -5.10 -27.74
N ASN A 396 -25.57 -6.06 -28.41
CA ASN A 396 -24.48 -6.85 -27.84
C ASN A 396 -23.30 -5.94 -27.45
N LEU A 397 -22.85 -5.07 -28.37
CA LEU A 397 -21.77 -4.11 -28.09
C LEU A 397 -22.13 -3.13 -26.97
N LEU A 398 -23.36 -2.65 -26.95
CA LEU A 398 -23.83 -1.68 -25.93
C LEU A 398 -23.96 -2.33 -24.53
N LEU A 399 -24.47 -3.55 -24.47
CA LEU A 399 -24.73 -4.24 -23.21
C LEU A 399 -23.52 -5.01 -22.69
N HIS A 400 -22.52 -5.27 -23.52
CA HIS A 400 -21.34 -6.06 -23.17
C HIS A 400 -20.68 -5.64 -21.85
N PRO A 401 -20.32 -4.35 -21.62
CA PRO A 401 -19.68 -3.95 -20.36
C PRO A 401 -20.59 -4.13 -19.14
N PHE A 402 -21.92 -4.02 -19.33
CA PHE A 402 -22.89 -4.24 -18.27
C PHE A 402 -23.08 -5.74 -17.97
N LEU A 403 -23.15 -6.57 -19.01
CA LEU A 403 -23.27 -8.02 -18.89
C LEU A 403 -22.01 -8.62 -18.24
N GLU A 404 -20.84 -8.16 -18.63
CA GLU A 404 -19.55 -8.56 -18.05
C GLU A 404 -19.49 -8.30 -16.54
N ARG A 405 -19.99 -7.13 -16.11
CA ARG A 405 -20.06 -6.77 -14.69
C ARG A 405 -21.05 -7.62 -13.88
N ILE A 406 -22.24 -7.90 -14.44
CA ILE A 406 -23.27 -8.73 -13.75
C ILE A 406 -22.87 -10.20 -13.69
N THR A 407 -22.23 -10.71 -14.73
CA THR A 407 -21.81 -12.12 -14.80
C THR A 407 -20.49 -12.38 -14.08
N ASN A 408 -19.91 -11.37 -13.47
CA ASN A 408 -18.63 -11.45 -12.79
C ASN A 408 -17.54 -12.07 -13.68
N HIS A 409 -17.51 -11.62 -14.97
CA HIS A 409 -16.59 -12.10 -16.03
C HIS A 409 -16.73 -13.60 -16.38
N SER A 410 -17.86 -14.23 -16.04
CA SER A 410 -18.12 -15.63 -16.40
C SER A 410 -18.58 -15.77 -17.84
N PRO A 411 -17.80 -16.39 -18.76
CA PRO A 411 -18.18 -16.53 -20.17
C PRO A 411 -19.49 -17.32 -20.36
N VAL A 412 -19.73 -18.31 -19.49
CA VAL A 412 -20.93 -19.16 -19.58
C VAL A 412 -22.20 -18.38 -19.25
N LEU A 413 -22.18 -17.59 -18.17
CA LEU A 413 -23.31 -16.74 -17.78
C LEU A 413 -23.56 -15.65 -18.81
N MET A 414 -22.51 -15.08 -19.38
CA MET A 414 -22.60 -14.06 -20.42
C MET A 414 -23.23 -14.62 -21.71
N LEU A 415 -22.84 -15.83 -22.12
CA LEU A 415 -23.44 -16.52 -23.25
C LEU A 415 -24.93 -16.80 -23.01
N LEU A 416 -25.31 -17.28 -21.82
CA LEU A 416 -26.72 -17.55 -21.47
C LEU A 416 -27.57 -16.27 -21.53
N LEU A 417 -27.06 -15.13 -21.03
CA LEU A 417 -27.77 -13.86 -21.11
C LEU A 417 -27.91 -13.36 -22.54
N LEU A 418 -26.87 -13.50 -23.39
CA LEU A 418 -26.95 -13.13 -24.79
C LEU A 418 -27.95 -14.00 -25.57
N VAL A 419 -27.99 -15.30 -25.31
CA VAL A 419 -29.02 -16.21 -25.87
C VAL A 419 -30.42 -15.80 -25.42
N GLY A 420 -30.61 -15.41 -24.15
CA GLY A 420 -31.86 -14.88 -23.64
C GLY A 420 -32.31 -13.59 -24.35
N ILE A 421 -31.40 -12.67 -24.59
CA ILE A 421 -31.67 -11.43 -25.36
C ILE A 421 -32.08 -11.77 -26.81
N ALA A 422 -31.35 -12.68 -27.45
CA ALA A 422 -31.69 -13.13 -28.81
C ALA A 422 -33.07 -13.79 -28.86
N ALA A 423 -33.41 -14.64 -27.87
CA ALA A 423 -34.70 -15.30 -27.77
C ALA A 423 -35.89 -14.33 -27.62
N LEU A 424 -35.66 -13.14 -27.03
CA LEU A 424 -36.64 -12.06 -26.94
C LEU A 424 -36.73 -11.22 -28.22
N LEU A 425 -35.58 -10.97 -28.87
CA LEU A 425 -35.55 -10.14 -30.06
C LEU A 425 -36.16 -10.82 -31.30
N VAL A 426 -35.99 -12.15 -31.48
CA VAL A 426 -36.50 -12.87 -32.64
C VAL A 426 -38.03 -12.81 -32.71
N PRO A 427 -38.82 -13.12 -31.68
CA PRO A 427 -40.28 -12.97 -31.73
C PRO A 427 -40.73 -11.52 -31.94
N LEU A 428 -40.05 -10.58 -31.31
CA LEU A 428 -40.37 -9.15 -31.48
C LEU A 428 -40.13 -8.70 -32.92
N HIS A 429 -39.03 -9.09 -33.53
CA HIS A 429 -38.73 -8.81 -34.93
C HIS A 429 -39.82 -9.38 -35.83
N HIS A 430 -40.21 -10.66 -35.62
CA HIS A 430 -41.24 -11.29 -36.46
C HIS A 430 -42.61 -10.59 -36.34
N ARG A 431 -42.97 -10.07 -35.17
CA ARG A 431 -44.18 -9.24 -34.99
C ARG A 431 -44.08 -7.91 -35.75
N ILE A 432 -42.94 -7.23 -35.63
CA ILE A 432 -42.71 -5.96 -36.30
C ILE A 432 -42.68 -6.16 -37.83
N GLU A 433 -42.04 -7.19 -38.30
CA GLU A 433 -41.98 -7.56 -39.72
C GLU A 433 -43.38 -7.85 -40.30
N LYS A 434 -44.18 -8.68 -39.66
CA LYS A 434 -45.57 -8.93 -40.06
C LYS A 434 -46.41 -7.66 -40.07
N TRP A 435 -46.26 -6.83 -39.06
CA TRP A 435 -46.98 -5.54 -38.98
C TRP A 435 -46.55 -4.60 -40.10
N ALA A 436 -45.24 -4.43 -40.34
CA ALA A 436 -44.71 -3.59 -41.39
C ALA A 436 -45.08 -4.09 -42.78
N THR A 437 -44.97 -5.40 -43.03
CA THR A 437 -45.36 -6.04 -44.30
C THR A 437 -46.86 -5.85 -44.58
N LYS A 438 -47.73 -6.01 -43.57
CA LYS A 438 -49.18 -5.80 -43.72
C LYS A 438 -49.48 -4.35 -44.12
N ILE A 439 -48.90 -3.39 -43.44
CA ILE A 439 -49.09 -1.95 -43.74
C ILE A 439 -48.60 -1.60 -45.15
N LEU A 440 -47.44 -2.09 -45.54
CA LEU A 440 -46.81 -1.84 -46.83
C LEU A 440 -47.62 -2.50 -47.98
N VAL A 441 -48.06 -3.71 -47.79
CA VAL A 441 -48.89 -4.43 -48.80
C VAL A 441 -50.26 -3.78 -48.97
N GLU A 442 -50.95 -3.44 -47.88
CA GLU A 442 -52.24 -2.70 -47.97
C GLU A 442 -52.10 -1.34 -48.65
N LYS A 443 -51.05 -0.60 -48.31
CA LYS A 443 -50.79 0.72 -48.91
C LYS A 443 -50.45 0.57 -50.40
N ASN A 444 -49.60 -0.37 -50.79
CA ASN A 444 -49.29 -0.63 -52.21
C ASN A 444 -50.51 -1.10 -53.02
N LYS A 445 -51.39 -1.93 -52.42
CA LYS A 445 -52.68 -2.27 -53.06
C LYS A 445 -53.56 -1.02 -53.33
N LYS A 446 -53.66 -0.13 -52.36
CA LYS A 446 -54.44 1.14 -52.50
C LYS A 446 -53.82 2.03 -53.59
N ILE A 447 -52.51 2.16 -53.66
CA ILE A 447 -51.82 2.98 -54.67
C ILE A 447 -51.99 2.39 -56.08
N ARG A 448 -51.85 1.05 -56.21
CA ARG A 448 -52.10 0.36 -57.51
C ARG A 448 -53.56 0.44 -57.95
N LEU A 449 -54.51 0.30 -57.04
CA LEU A 449 -55.91 0.44 -57.34
C LEU A 449 -56.28 1.87 -57.78
N ALA A 450 -55.68 2.87 -57.14
CA ALA A 450 -55.86 4.27 -57.52
C ALA A 450 -55.24 4.60 -58.88
N ALA A 451 -54.03 4.03 -59.19
CA ALA A 451 -53.37 4.16 -60.48
C ALA A 451 -54.17 3.48 -61.59
N ALA A 452 -54.64 2.22 -61.31
CA ALA A 452 -55.51 1.49 -62.27
C ALA A 452 -56.84 2.23 -62.57
N LYS A 453 -57.52 2.75 -61.52
CA LYS A 453 -58.71 3.59 -61.73
C LYS A 453 -58.44 4.80 -62.57
N ARG A 454 -57.35 5.55 -62.33
CA ARG A 454 -56.97 6.69 -63.17
C ARG A 454 -56.65 6.32 -64.61
N THR A 455 -56.09 5.15 -64.86
CA THR A 455 -55.81 4.66 -66.21
C THR A 455 -57.10 4.26 -66.92
N ILE A 456 -58.04 3.62 -66.21
CA ILE A 456 -59.37 3.29 -66.75
C ILE A 456 -60.17 4.57 -67.05
N GLU A 457 -60.17 5.54 -66.13
CA GLU A 457 -60.85 6.86 -66.39
C GLU A 457 -60.25 7.62 -67.60
N LYS A 458 -58.91 7.50 -67.77
CA LYS A 458 -58.29 8.08 -68.96
C LYS A 458 -58.64 7.36 -70.28
N LEU A 459 -58.79 6.02 -70.23
CA LEU A 459 -59.16 5.25 -71.42
C LEU A 459 -60.65 5.39 -71.76
N GLU A 460 -61.51 5.51 -70.77
CA GLU A 460 -62.94 5.82 -70.95
C GLU A 460 -63.20 7.23 -71.49
N GLY A 461 -62.37 8.23 -71.08
CA GLY A 461 -62.43 9.60 -71.61
C GLY A 461 -61.87 9.76 -73.03
N TYR A 462 -61.27 8.76 -73.63
CA TYR A 462 -60.81 8.76 -75.04
C TYR A 462 -61.82 8.12 -75.98
N ASN A 463 -62.89 7.49 -75.48
CA ASN A 463 -63.93 6.80 -76.22
C ASN A 463 -65.29 7.57 -76.28
N ASN A 464 -65.30 8.79 -75.76
CA ASN A 464 -66.38 9.79 -75.97
C ASN A 464 -65.76 11.00 -76.69
#